data_e2274b2cd23e57bf10d07484c805efd6
#
_entry.id   e2274b2cd23e57bf10d07484c805efd6
#
_cell.length_a   1.000
_cell.length_b   1.000
_cell.length_c   1.000
_cell.angle_alpha   90.00
_cell.angle_beta   90.00
_cell.angle_gamma   90.00
#
_symmetry.space_group_name_H-M   'P 1'
#
loop_
_entity.id
_entity.type
_entity.pdbx_description
1 polymer ?
#
loop_
_entity_poly.entity_id
_entity_poly.type
_entity_poly.pdbx_seq_one_letter_code
_entity_poly.pdbx_strand_id
1 'polypeptide(L)'
;MGLPIKKADHKFTYVEYSMWPDDERWELIDGIAYNMSPAPTSTHQKISSNLAGELYIFLKNRSCKVFSAPFDVHFPEYPAQEFNSIDTIVQPDISVICDSDKIIEKGCLGAPDLIIEILSPSTAKKDMHEKFHLYEKHGVKEYWIVDPGNKYIRIFHQQTEGKETGSYDDGILIPPADWREENSIAASAVLDGFKIDTRELFANI
;
A
#
# COMPACT_ATOMS: atom_id res chain seq x y z
N MET A 1 1.69 11.81 16.44
CA MET A 1 0.92 12.35 15.29
C MET A 1 1.90 13.25 14.53
N GLY A 2 2.57 12.67 13.51
CA GLY A 2 3.47 13.45 12.67
C GLY A 2 2.64 14.41 11.84
N LEU A 3 2.65 15.69 12.18
CA LEU A 3 2.10 16.72 11.32
C LEU A 3 2.97 16.79 10.07
N PRO A 4 2.38 16.92 8.86
CA PRO A 4 3.17 17.18 7.67
C PRO A 4 4.02 18.41 7.94
N ILE A 5 5.34 18.31 7.73
CA ILE A 5 6.20 19.49 7.75
C ILE A 5 5.85 20.27 6.49
N LYS A 6 4.86 21.16 6.59
CA LYS A 6 4.64 22.19 5.58
C LYS A 6 5.83 23.15 5.63
N LYS A 7 6.81 22.90 4.80
CA LYS A 7 7.63 24.01 4.31
C LYS A 7 6.72 24.77 3.33
N ALA A 8 6.31 25.97 3.71
CA ALA A 8 5.39 26.80 2.94
C ALA A 8 5.84 26.88 1.47
N ASP A 9 4.90 26.66 0.54
CA ASP A 9 4.94 26.91 -0.88
C ASP A 9 6.00 26.18 -1.74
N HIS A 10 6.70 25.16 -1.21
CA HIS A 10 7.64 24.36 -1.97
C HIS A 10 7.10 22.94 -2.18
N LYS A 11 7.11 22.49 -3.42
CA LYS A 11 6.85 21.09 -3.79
C LYS A 11 8.18 20.38 -3.96
N PHE A 12 8.37 19.30 -3.20
CA PHE A 12 9.56 18.46 -3.29
C PHE A 12 9.44 17.47 -4.44
N THR A 13 10.60 17.12 -5.03
CA THR A 13 10.70 16.08 -6.04
C THR A 13 11.65 14.98 -5.58
N TYR A 14 11.77 13.90 -6.39
CA TYR A 14 12.68 12.81 -6.11
C TYR A 14 14.14 13.27 -5.91
N VAL A 15 14.60 14.27 -6.67
CA VAL A 15 15.96 14.81 -6.50
C VAL A 15 16.22 15.27 -5.07
N GLU A 16 15.28 16.02 -4.50
CA GLU A 16 15.41 16.51 -3.13
C GLU A 16 15.22 15.40 -2.11
N TYR A 17 14.20 14.53 -2.32
CA TYR A 17 13.92 13.36 -1.49
C TYR A 17 15.15 12.46 -1.37
N SER A 18 15.85 12.19 -2.46
CA SER A 18 17.04 11.33 -2.50
C SER A 18 18.27 11.89 -1.77
N MET A 19 18.23 13.17 -1.38
CA MET A 19 19.30 13.84 -0.61
C MET A 19 19.01 13.89 0.90
N TRP A 20 17.80 13.45 1.32
CA TRP A 20 17.46 13.45 2.74
C TRP A 20 18.21 12.36 3.49
N PRO A 21 18.41 12.53 4.81
CA PRO A 21 19.14 11.56 5.61
C PRO A 21 18.51 10.17 5.60
N ASP A 22 19.33 9.13 5.45
CA ASP A 22 18.87 7.73 5.39
C ASP A 22 18.23 7.22 6.71
N ASP A 23 18.46 7.90 7.82
CA ASP A 23 17.88 7.61 9.13
C ASP A 23 16.49 8.23 9.33
N GLU A 24 16.03 9.06 8.41
CA GLU A 24 14.70 9.63 8.36
C GLU A 24 13.86 8.94 7.29
N ARG A 25 12.61 8.62 7.62
CA ARG A 25 11.67 8.03 6.65
C ARG A 25 10.61 9.05 6.27
N TRP A 26 10.48 9.29 4.98
CA TRP A 26 9.55 10.25 4.41
C TRP A 26 8.76 9.64 3.27
N GLU A 27 7.57 10.17 3.03
CA GLU A 27 6.79 9.99 1.81
C GLU A 27 6.54 11.35 1.17
N LEU A 28 6.46 11.38 -0.15
CA LEU A 28 5.97 12.53 -0.90
C LEU A 28 4.61 12.21 -1.51
N ILE A 29 3.64 13.08 -1.35
CA ILE A 29 2.35 13.01 -2.05
C ILE A 29 2.08 14.38 -2.66
N ASP A 30 2.02 14.44 -3.98
CA ASP A 30 1.88 15.70 -4.76
C ASP A 30 2.91 16.76 -4.33
N GLY A 31 4.16 16.34 -4.06
CA GLY A 31 5.26 17.19 -3.61
C GLY A 31 5.23 17.60 -2.14
N ILE A 32 4.26 17.15 -1.36
CA ILE A 32 4.17 17.40 0.08
C ILE A 32 4.89 16.29 0.85
N ALA A 33 5.84 16.67 1.70
CA ALA A 33 6.58 15.72 2.51
C ALA A 33 5.82 15.32 3.79
N TYR A 34 5.69 14.02 4.01
CA TYR A 34 5.08 13.41 5.19
C TYR A 34 6.12 12.58 5.93
N ASN A 35 6.38 12.92 7.17
CA ASN A 35 7.27 12.11 8.01
C ASN A 35 6.59 10.79 8.40
N MET A 36 7.31 9.68 8.20
CA MET A 36 6.85 8.32 8.54
C MET A 36 7.34 7.92 9.93
N SER A 37 6.87 8.55 10.96
CA SER A 37 7.27 8.28 12.36
C SER A 37 6.03 7.96 13.21
N PRO A 38 6.16 7.20 14.28
CA PRO A 38 7.27 6.41 14.82
C PRO A 38 7.36 4.99 14.23
N ALA A 39 8.36 4.21 14.69
CA ALA A 39 8.49 2.79 14.34
C ALA A 39 7.17 2.02 14.54
N PRO A 40 6.81 1.09 13.65
CA PRO A 40 5.58 0.32 13.74
C PRO A 40 5.53 -0.52 15.02
N THR A 41 4.32 -0.73 15.54
CA THR A 41 4.09 -1.56 16.73
C THR A 41 4.39 -3.04 16.46
N SER A 42 4.59 -3.84 17.51
CA SER A 42 4.77 -5.29 17.38
C SER A 42 3.57 -5.97 16.70
N THR A 43 2.35 -5.50 16.97
CA THR A 43 1.12 -5.97 16.31
C THR A 43 1.17 -5.72 14.80
N HIS A 44 1.50 -4.50 14.40
CA HIS A 44 1.64 -4.12 12.98
C HIS A 44 2.70 -5.00 12.30
N GLN A 45 3.90 -5.14 12.91
CA GLN A 45 4.98 -5.95 12.37
C GLN A 45 4.61 -7.42 12.23
N LYS A 46 3.87 -7.97 13.18
CA LYS A 46 3.41 -9.36 13.14
C LYS A 46 2.46 -9.60 11.96
N ILE A 47 1.50 -8.71 11.76
CA ILE A 47 0.56 -8.79 10.62
C ILE A 47 1.32 -8.63 9.30
N SER A 48 2.20 -7.63 9.19
CA SER A 48 3.01 -7.40 8.00
C SER A 48 3.86 -8.62 7.65
N SER A 49 4.54 -9.21 8.63
CA SER A 49 5.37 -10.41 8.42
C SER A 49 4.54 -11.62 7.99
N ASN A 50 3.36 -11.84 8.58
CA ASN A 50 2.48 -12.94 8.21
C ASN A 50 1.97 -12.79 6.77
N LEU A 51 1.43 -11.62 6.43
CA LEU A 51 0.92 -11.34 5.07
C LEU A 51 2.03 -11.43 4.02
N ALA A 52 3.19 -10.84 4.28
CA ALA A 52 4.32 -10.91 3.37
C ALA A 52 4.84 -12.35 3.19
N GLY A 53 4.85 -13.14 4.27
CA GLY A 53 5.24 -14.55 4.24
C GLY A 53 4.29 -15.41 3.39
N GLU A 54 2.98 -15.27 3.60
CA GLU A 54 1.96 -15.98 2.81
C GLU A 54 2.02 -15.59 1.33
N LEU A 55 2.14 -14.29 1.04
CA LEU A 55 2.32 -13.79 -0.33
C LEU A 55 3.60 -14.32 -0.95
N TYR A 56 4.72 -14.33 -0.22
CA TYR A 56 5.99 -14.85 -0.73
C TYR A 56 5.91 -16.35 -1.07
N ILE A 57 5.30 -17.15 -0.20
CA ILE A 57 5.10 -18.58 -0.42
C ILE A 57 4.24 -18.80 -1.66
N PHE A 58 3.13 -18.06 -1.76
CA PHE A 58 2.21 -18.16 -2.89
C PHE A 58 2.86 -17.74 -4.21
N LEU A 59 3.69 -16.69 -4.20
CA LEU A 59 4.30 -16.10 -5.39
C LEU A 59 5.66 -16.72 -5.79
N LYS A 60 6.22 -17.62 -4.98
CA LYS A 60 7.60 -18.15 -5.12
C LYS A 60 7.96 -18.61 -6.54
N ASN A 61 7.03 -19.20 -7.28
CA ASN A 61 7.26 -19.71 -8.65
C ASN A 61 6.35 -19.02 -9.67
N ARG A 62 5.88 -17.80 -9.38
CA ARG A 62 5.00 -17.01 -10.25
C ARG A 62 5.73 -15.74 -10.73
N SER A 63 5.16 -15.07 -11.72
CA SER A 63 5.73 -13.84 -12.29
C SER A 63 5.73 -12.68 -11.28
N CYS A 64 4.65 -12.55 -10.50
CA CYS A 64 4.53 -11.46 -9.54
C CYS A 64 5.54 -11.58 -8.39
N LYS A 65 5.97 -10.44 -7.86
CA LYS A 65 6.90 -10.32 -6.73
C LYS A 65 6.28 -9.50 -5.62
N VAL A 66 6.55 -9.89 -4.37
CA VAL A 66 6.12 -9.15 -3.17
C VAL A 66 7.29 -8.41 -2.56
N PHE A 67 7.03 -7.16 -2.14
CA PHE A 67 7.97 -6.29 -1.44
C PHE A 67 7.30 -5.75 -0.19
N SER A 68 8.05 -5.70 0.92
CA SER A 68 7.62 -5.09 2.18
C SER A 68 8.35 -3.77 2.41
N ALA A 69 7.77 -2.85 3.14
CA ALA A 69 8.42 -1.61 3.55
C ALA A 69 9.74 -1.88 4.33
N PRO A 70 10.78 -1.05 4.14
CA PRO A 70 10.82 0.12 3.27
C PRO A 70 11.06 -0.26 1.79
N PHE A 71 10.16 0.13 0.93
CA PHE A 71 10.27 -0.06 -0.51
C PHE A 71 9.52 1.08 -1.21
N ASP A 72 10.26 1.91 -1.97
CA ASP A 72 9.70 3.08 -2.61
C ASP A 72 8.82 2.70 -3.81
N VAL A 73 7.64 3.30 -3.87
CA VAL A 73 6.77 3.27 -5.04
C VAL A 73 6.66 4.68 -5.59
N HIS A 74 7.19 4.88 -6.78
CA HIS A 74 7.23 6.15 -7.49
C HIS A 74 6.04 6.24 -8.44
N PHE A 75 5.18 7.23 -8.25
CA PHE A 75 4.01 7.46 -9.08
C PHE A 75 4.25 8.65 -10.03
N PRO A 76 4.63 8.42 -11.31
CA PRO A 76 4.70 9.49 -12.28
C PRO A 76 3.30 10.02 -12.60
N GLU A 77 3.16 11.34 -12.73
CA GLU A 77 1.88 12.01 -13.05
C GLU A 77 1.43 11.72 -14.49
N TYR A 78 2.40 11.48 -15.39
CA TYR A 78 2.15 11.16 -16.81
C TYR A 78 3.22 10.21 -17.34
N PRO A 79 2.89 9.41 -18.40
CA PRO A 79 3.87 8.56 -19.05
C PRO A 79 5.10 9.37 -19.53
N ALA A 80 6.31 8.80 -19.34
CA ALA A 80 7.58 9.44 -19.70
C ALA A 80 7.95 10.69 -18.89
N GLN A 81 7.34 10.92 -17.70
CA GLN A 81 7.86 11.89 -16.75
C GLN A 81 9.30 11.53 -16.37
N GLU A 82 10.19 12.52 -16.35
CA GLU A 82 11.56 12.31 -15.89
C GLU A 82 11.57 11.84 -14.43
N PHE A 83 12.30 10.78 -14.15
CA PHE A 83 12.35 10.15 -12.83
C PHE A 83 12.69 11.15 -11.71
N ASN A 84 13.64 12.03 -11.95
CA ASN A 84 14.08 13.05 -11.01
C ASN A 84 13.00 14.10 -10.69
N SER A 85 12.00 14.26 -11.54
CA SER A 85 10.91 15.23 -11.36
C SER A 85 9.65 14.61 -10.71
N ILE A 86 9.66 13.32 -10.39
CA ILE A 86 8.54 12.67 -9.71
C ILE A 86 8.39 13.30 -8.31
N ASP A 87 7.19 13.71 -7.99
CA ASP A 87 6.83 14.38 -6.73
C ASP A 87 5.89 13.54 -5.84
N THR A 88 5.67 12.29 -6.23
CA THR A 88 4.83 11.36 -5.47
C THR A 88 5.56 10.02 -5.29
N ILE A 89 5.99 9.77 -4.06
CA ILE A 89 6.80 8.62 -3.66
C ILE A 89 6.29 8.16 -2.29
N VAL A 90 5.80 6.93 -2.22
CA VAL A 90 5.29 6.36 -0.97
C VAL A 90 5.93 5.02 -0.66
N GLN A 91 5.84 4.59 0.60
CA GLN A 91 6.33 3.30 1.07
C GLN A 91 5.17 2.48 1.64
N PRO A 92 4.37 1.79 0.81
CA PRO A 92 3.30 0.93 1.29
C PRO A 92 3.85 -0.19 2.18
N ASP A 93 3.09 -0.63 3.16
CA ASP A 93 3.51 -1.74 4.03
C ASP A 93 3.84 -2.99 3.22
N ILE A 94 3.01 -3.33 2.21
CA ILE A 94 3.27 -4.42 1.27
C ILE A 94 2.83 -4.01 -0.13
N SER A 95 3.67 -4.31 -1.13
CA SER A 95 3.38 -4.12 -2.55
C SER A 95 3.59 -5.41 -3.32
N VAL A 96 2.68 -5.74 -4.24
CA VAL A 96 2.85 -6.85 -5.20
C VAL A 96 2.89 -6.30 -6.61
N ILE A 97 3.92 -6.70 -7.36
CA ILE A 97 4.21 -6.21 -8.71
C ILE A 97 4.30 -7.41 -9.65
N CYS A 98 3.46 -7.44 -10.67
CA CYS A 98 3.38 -8.53 -11.65
C CYS A 98 4.13 -8.20 -12.95
N ASP A 99 4.33 -6.91 -13.23
CA ASP A 99 5.14 -6.42 -14.34
C ASP A 99 6.57 -6.14 -13.87
N SER A 100 7.50 -7.01 -14.28
CA SER A 100 8.91 -6.89 -13.88
C SER A 100 9.58 -5.60 -14.36
N ASP A 101 9.10 -4.98 -15.42
CA ASP A 101 9.70 -3.76 -15.99
C ASP A 101 9.46 -2.54 -15.09
N LYS A 102 8.48 -2.63 -14.18
CA LYS A 102 8.26 -1.63 -13.13
C LYS A 102 9.24 -1.73 -11.96
N ILE A 103 9.92 -2.87 -11.79
CA ILE A 103 10.87 -3.08 -10.70
C ILE A 103 12.21 -2.49 -11.11
N ILE A 104 12.61 -1.43 -10.44
CA ILE A 104 13.86 -0.73 -10.66
C ILE A 104 14.77 -0.81 -9.41
N GLU A 105 16.04 -0.44 -9.53
CA GLU A 105 16.98 -0.48 -8.41
C GLU A 105 16.51 0.36 -7.20
N LYS A 106 15.77 1.44 -7.47
CA LYS A 106 15.27 2.38 -6.46
C LYS A 106 13.83 2.09 -5.99
N GLY A 107 13.25 0.94 -6.34
CA GLY A 107 11.89 0.59 -5.95
C GLY A 107 10.99 0.16 -7.11
N CYS A 108 9.76 0.64 -7.14
CA CYS A 108 8.80 0.44 -8.21
C CYS A 108 8.53 1.75 -8.95
N LEU A 109 8.53 1.74 -10.26
CA LEU A 109 8.11 2.87 -11.11
C LEU A 109 6.72 2.60 -11.69
N GLY A 110 5.74 3.38 -11.25
CA GLY A 110 4.32 3.21 -11.57
C GLY A 110 3.57 2.35 -10.56
N ALA A 111 2.28 2.13 -10.81
CA ALA A 111 1.39 1.44 -9.88
C ALA A 111 1.73 -0.04 -9.70
N PRO A 112 1.90 -0.55 -8.48
CA PRO A 112 1.81 -1.97 -8.16
C PRO A 112 0.45 -2.56 -8.54
N ASP A 113 0.38 -3.88 -8.67
CA ASP A 113 -0.89 -4.56 -8.94
C ASP A 113 -1.76 -4.68 -7.69
N LEU A 114 -1.14 -4.91 -6.52
CA LEU A 114 -1.79 -4.94 -5.22
C LEU A 114 -0.96 -4.14 -4.22
N ILE A 115 -1.63 -3.32 -3.42
CA ILE A 115 -1.06 -2.64 -2.24
C ILE A 115 -1.86 -3.06 -1.01
N ILE A 116 -1.14 -3.29 0.10
CA ILE A 116 -1.73 -3.55 1.42
C ILE A 116 -1.16 -2.53 2.39
N GLU A 117 -2.04 -1.81 3.09
CA GLU A 117 -1.69 -0.92 4.21
C GLU A 117 -2.29 -1.46 5.50
N ILE A 118 -1.49 -1.49 6.55
CA ILE A 118 -1.88 -1.96 7.88
C ILE A 118 -2.07 -0.75 8.78
N LEU A 119 -3.30 -0.47 9.16
CA LEU A 119 -3.63 0.74 9.89
C LEU A 119 -2.92 0.80 11.25
N SER A 120 -2.45 1.99 11.55
CA SER A 120 -2.02 2.39 12.89
C SER A 120 -2.78 3.65 13.32
N PRO A 121 -2.88 3.95 14.62
CA PRO A 121 -3.53 5.19 15.07
C PRO A 121 -2.96 6.47 14.46
N SER A 122 -1.69 6.45 14.04
CA SER A 122 -1.01 7.60 13.44
C SER A 122 -1.21 7.72 11.92
N THR A 123 -1.45 6.62 11.21
CA THR A 123 -1.52 6.59 9.73
C THR A 123 -2.92 6.41 9.19
N ALA A 124 -3.87 5.87 9.99
CA ALA A 124 -5.20 5.47 9.53
C ALA A 124 -5.92 6.54 8.69
N LYS A 125 -5.85 7.82 9.09
CA LYS A 125 -6.49 8.89 8.31
C LYS A 125 -5.85 9.03 6.94
N LYS A 126 -4.52 9.00 6.86
CA LYS A 126 -3.78 9.13 5.61
C LYS A 126 -4.04 7.94 4.68
N ASP A 127 -4.01 6.73 5.22
CA ASP A 127 -4.22 5.50 4.45
C ASP A 127 -5.66 5.40 3.91
N MET A 128 -6.64 5.82 4.73
CA MET A 128 -8.07 5.79 4.34
C MET A 128 -8.51 6.93 3.42
N HIS A 129 -7.74 7.99 3.27
CA HIS A 129 -8.11 9.16 2.46
C HIS A 129 -7.04 9.51 1.43
N GLU A 130 -5.89 10.05 1.87
CA GLU A 130 -4.88 10.56 0.95
C GLU A 130 -4.29 9.43 0.08
N LYS A 131 -3.89 8.31 0.68
CA LYS A 131 -3.35 7.16 -0.07
C LYS A 131 -4.43 6.41 -0.86
N PHE A 132 -5.66 6.33 -0.33
CA PHE A 132 -6.78 5.75 -1.07
C PHE A 132 -6.96 6.45 -2.43
N HIS A 133 -7.11 7.77 -2.43
CA HIS A 133 -7.26 8.52 -3.68
C HIS A 133 -6.00 8.51 -4.55
N LEU A 134 -4.83 8.48 -3.94
CA LEU A 134 -3.57 8.34 -4.65
C LEU A 134 -3.52 7.03 -5.44
N TYR A 135 -3.80 5.91 -4.78
CA TYR A 135 -3.76 4.59 -5.41
C TYR A 135 -4.85 4.42 -6.47
N GLU A 136 -6.04 4.93 -6.20
CA GLU A 136 -7.13 5.02 -7.17
C GLU A 136 -6.72 5.79 -8.43
N LYS A 137 -6.22 7.02 -8.26
CA LYS A 137 -5.77 7.92 -9.34
C LYS A 137 -4.71 7.27 -10.23
N HIS A 138 -3.76 6.57 -9.64
CA HIS A 138 -2.61 5.99 -10.37
C HIS A 138 -2.85 4.57 -10.87
N GLY A 139 -4.01 3.98 -10.63
CA GLY A 139 -4.38 2.71 -11.23
C GLY A 139 -3.84 1.48 -10.51
N VAL A 140 -3.69 1.53 -9.18
CA VAL A 140 -3.47 0.34 -8.36
C VAL A 140 -4.72 -0.53 -8.45
N LYS A 141 -4.58 -1.75 -8.98
CA LYS A 141 -5.74 -2.59 -9.34
C LYS A 141 -6.51 -3.09 -8.12
N GLU A 142 -5.80 -3.35 -7.01
CA GLU A 142 -6.39 -3.86 -5.77
C GLU A 142 -5.71 -3.21 -4.57
N TYR A 143 -6.52 -2.70 -3.64
CA TYR A 143 -6.04 -2.04 -2.43
C TYR A 143 -6.68 -2.68 -1.19
N TRP A 144 -5.85 -3.17 -0.26
CA TRP A 144 -6.28 -3.74 0.99
C TRP A 144 -5.97 -2.81 2.15
N ILE A 145 -6.97 -2.53 2.97
CA ILE A 145 -6.82 -1.89 4.27
C ILE A 145 -7.02 -2.95 5.35
N VAL A 146 -5.96 -3.20 6.12
CA VAL A 146 -5.98 -4.14 7.25
C VAL A 146 -6.07 -3.36 8.53
N ASP A 147 -7.11 -3.56 9.33
CA ASP A 147 -7.31 -2.89 10.62
C ASP A 147 -7.05 -3.85 11.78
N PRO A 148 -5.90 -3.74 12.46
CA PRO A 148 -5.58 -4.60 13.61
C PRO A 148 -6.47 -4.34 14.81
N GLY A 149 -6.93 -3.09 15.00
CA GLY A 149 -7.74 -2.68 16.14
C GLY A 149 -9.15 -3.27 16.12
N ASN A 150 -9.75 -3.29 14.93
CA ASN A 150 -11.08 -3.83 14.71
C ASN A 150 -11.06 -5.23 14.04
N LYS A 151 -9.87 -5.77 13.74
CA LYS A 151 -9.64 -7.12 13.18
C LYS A 151 -10.39 -7.40 11.88
N TYR A 152 -10.44 -6.44 10.97
CA TYR A 152 -11.04 -6.61 9.66
C TYR A 152 -10.06 -6.31 8.52
N ILE A 153 -10.41 -6.78 7.31
CA ILE A 153 -9.78 -6.38 6.06
C ILE A 153 -10.84 -5.74 5.18
N ARG A 154 -10.54 -4.60 4.57
CA ARG A 154 -11.35 -4.00 3.52
C ARG A 154 -10.58 -4.03 2.21
N ILE A 155 -11.21 -4.57 1.16
CA ILE A 155 -10.61 -4.78 -0.16
C ILE A 155 -11.33 -3.91 -1.16
N PHE A 156 -10.58 -3.10 -1.91
CA PHE A 156 -11.08 -2.27 -2.99
C PHE A 156 -10.50 -2.75 -4.32
N HIS A 157 -11.32 -2.76 -5.35
CA HIS A 157 -10.89 -3.12 -6.72
C HIS A 157 -11.10 -1.94 -7.65
N GLN A 158 -10.13 -1.70 -8.52
CA GLN A 158 -10.27 -0.69 -9.55
C GLN A 158 -11.26 -1.17 -10.62
N GLN A 159 -12.27 -0.36 -10.89
CA GLN A 159 -13.27 -0.66 -11.90
C GLN A 159 -12.69 -0.45 -13.29
N THR A 160 -12.78 -1.47 -14.13
CA THR A 160 -12.25 -1.47 -15.50
C THR A 160 -13.32 -1.24 -16.57
N GLU A 161 -14.60 -1.27 -16.18
CA GLU A 161 -15.74 -1.12 -17.07
C GLU A 161 -16.79 -0.18 -16.47
N GLY A 162 -17.62 0.41 -17.34
CA GLY A 162 -18.73 1.26 -16.92
C GLY A 162 -18.38 2.73 -16.78
N LYS A 163 -19.28 3.49 -16.12
CA LYS A 163 -19.14 4.97 -15.95
C LYS A 163 -18.07 5.37 -14.93
N GLU A 164 -17.73 4.46 -14.04
CA GLU A 164 -16.78 4.67 -12.94
C GLU A 164 -15.42 3.99 -13.22
N THR A 165 -15.13 3.72 -14.51
CA THR A 165 -13.84 3.17 -14.91
C THR A 165 -12.69 4.03 -14.37
N GLY A 166 -11.73 3.37 -13.70
CA GLY A 166 -10.58 4.02 -13.07
C GLY A 166 -10.79 4.43 -11.61
N SER A 167 -12.02 4.34 -11.07
CA SER A 167 -12.28 4.49 -9.63
C SER A 167 -12.34 3.14 -8.91
N TYR A 168 -12.18 3.18 -7.60
CA TYR A 168 -12.41 1.99 -6.76
C TYR A 168 -13.91 1.73 -6.60
N ASP A 169 -14.25 0.44 -6.38
CA ASP A 169 -15.59 0.01 -5.97
C ASP A 169 -15.89 0.43 -4.50
N ASP A 170 -17.08 0.09 -4.01
CA ASP A 170 -17.51 0.38 -2.62
C ASP A 170 -16.68 -0.39 -1.56
N GLY A 171 -15.86 -1.32 -2.01
CA GLY A 171 -15.00 -2.17 -1.19
C GLY A 171 -15.74 -3.31 -0.49
N ILE A 172 -15.10 -4.47 -0.45
CA ILE A 172 -15.57 -5.66 0.25
C ILE A 172 -15.02 -5.63 1.68
N LEU A 173 -15.91 -5.66 2.67
CA LEU A 173 -15.51 -5.80 4.06
C LEU A 173 -15.47 -7.27 4.47
N ILE A 174 -14.30 -7.76 4.84
CA ILE A 174 -14.11 -9.06 5.47
C ILE A 174 -14.17 -8.83 6.99
N PRO A 175 -15.23 -9.22 7.66
CA PRO A 175 -15.49 -8.87 9.05
C PRO A 175 -14.54 -9.60 10.02
N PRO A 176 -14.52 -9.19 11.31
CA PRO A 176 -13.81 -9.90 12.35
C PRO A 176 -14.23 -11.38 12.44
N ALA A 177 -13.28 -12.22 12.78
CA ALA A 177 -13.41 -13.68 12.78
C ALA A 177 -14.48 -14.28 13.72
N ASP A 178 -15.00 -13.49 14.66
CA ASP A 178 -16.06 -13.86 15.60
C ASP A 178 -17.48 -13.66 15.05
N TRP A 179 -17.59 -13.12 13.83
CA TRP A 179 -18.89 -12.70 13.21
C TRP A 179 -19.52 -13.71 12.26
N ARG A 180 -19.19 -14.94 12.19
CA ARG A 180 -19.67 -16.09 11.40
C ARG A 180 -18.59 -16.65 10.48
N GLU A 181 -18.37 -17.96 10.61
CA GLU A 181 -17.27 -18.70 9.95
C GLU A 181 -17.20 -18.56 8.42
N GLU A 182 -18.32 -18.26 7.75
CA GLU A 182 -18.40 -18.26 6.28
C GLU A 182 -17.75 -17.03 5.61
N ASN A 183 -17.44 -15.95 6.34
CA ASN A 183 -17.00 -14.68 5.77
C ASN A 183 -15.59 -14.25 6.21
N SER A 184 -14.79 -15.17 6.74
CA SER A 184 -13.45 -14.84 7.26
C SER A 184 -12.33 -14.89 6.21
N ILE A 185 -12.67 -15.13 4.94
CA ILE A 185 -11.68 -15.31 3.88
C ILE A 185 -11.55 -14.03 3.04
N ALA A 186 -10.39 -13.39 3.12
CA ALA A 186 -9.97 -12.35 2.21
C ALA A 186 -9.35 -12.99 0.97
N ALA A 187 -9.91 -12.76 -0.21
CA ALA A 187 -9.42 -13.31 -1.47
C ALA A 187 -9.02 -12.17 -2.41
N SER A 188 -7.86 -12.32 -3.07
CA SER A 188 -7.41 -11.37 -4.07
C SER A 188 -8.05 -11.65 -5.43
N ALA A 189 -8.48 -10.60 -6.12
CA ALA A 189 -8.91 -10.67 -7.51
C ALA A 189 -7.74 -10.59 -8.49
N VAL A 190 -6.65 -9.93 -8.09
CA VAL A 190 -5.43 -9.77 -8.90
C VAL A 190 -4.56 -11.03 -8.86
N LEU A 191 -4.51 -11.71 -7.72
CA LEU A 191 -3.71 -12.90 -7.51
C LEU A 191 -4.63 -14.14 -7.46
N ASP A 192 -4.96 -14.66 -8.63
CA ASP A 192 -5.88 -15.80 -8.74
C ASP A 192 -5.49 -16.98 -7.82
N GLY A 193 -6.41 -17.31 -6.92
CA GLY A 193 -6.27 -18.36 -5.91
C GLY A 193 -5.59 -17.93 -4.61
N PHE A 194 -5.09 -16.70 -4.46
CA PHE A 194 -4.57 -16.21 -3.20
C PHE A 194 -5.70 -15.87 -2.22
N LYS A 195 -5.61 -16.42 -1.02
CA LYS A 195 -6.61 -16.24 0.05
C LYS A 195 -5.93 -16.19 1.41
N ILE A 196 -6.46 -15.36 2.31
CA ILE A 196 -6.05 -15.26 3.71
C ILE A 196 -7.26 -15.47 4.61
N ASP A 197 -7.13 -16.32 5.61
CA ASP A 197 -8.11 -16.43 6.69
C ASP A 197 -7.83 -15.37 7.76
N THR A 198 -8.78 -14.44 7.98
CA THR A 198 -8.62 -13.38 8.98
C THR A 198 -8.51 -13.92 10.40
N ARG A 199 -9.05 -15.12 10.69
CA ARG A 199 -8.90 -15.78 11.99
C ARG A 199 -7.44 -16.14 12.28
N GLU A 200 -6.73 -16.65 11.26
CA GLU A 200 -5.31 -16.98 11.38
C GLU A 200 -4.46 -15.71 11.41
N LEU A 201 -4.77 -14.75 10.54
CA LEU A 201 -4.04 -13.48 10.47
C LEU A 201 -4.08 -12.72 11.80
N PHE A 202 -5.25 -12.66 12.43
CA PHE A 202 -5.45 -11.94 13.68
C PHE A 202 -5.37 -12.82 14.94
N ALA A 203 -4.96 -14.10 14.80
CA ALA A 203 -4.74 -14.96 15.94
C ALA A 203 -3.62 -14.40 16.83
N ASN A 204 -3.89 -14.35 18.13
CA ASN A 204 -2.91 -13.87 19.13
C ASN A 204 -2.45 -12.41 18.95
N ILE A 205 -3.35 -11.54 18.46
CA ILE A 205 -3.17 -10.10 18.36
C ILE A 205 -4.09 -9.39 19.35
#